data_a228571803152c91e24f3788ab6a57d3
#
_entry.id   a228571803152c91e24f3788ab6a57d3
#
_cell.length_a   1.000
_cell.length_b   1.000
_cell.length_c   1.000
_cell.angle_alpha   90.00
_cell.angle_beta   90.00
_cell.angle_gamma   90.00
#
_symmetry.space_group_name_H-M   'P 1'
#
loop_
_entity.id
_entity.type
_entity.pdbx_description
1 polymer ?
#
loop_
_entity_poly.entity_id
_entity_poly.type
_entity_poly.pdbx_seq_one_letter_code
_entity_poly.pdbx_strand_id
1 'polypeptide(L)'
;MTLPRHQPGRTSAETLVSALGRRRFLQAALGVSAMSALTAGSAIPAAAASSTARRPGAGRSSGRFSGVLQPGRGRIPGDVYLGSEVDDVLWGYVPSVHADAVARVRSGQTVTIDSVSHEGILEDQGRDPVAYFAEHGVRRREVLDDAVAIAAGYSRTPRNFDVDGPHIVTGPVFVEGADPGDVLKIETLEAMPRVPYGVVSSRHGKGSLAATATGAPAGITLDEVMPPVDSDGRESGIPTEYGNVSVFAGVRGDHAVMGSGAGRVRFPLRSFFGMMGVAFAETTNLTAPEANSIPPTLGGGNIDISHLGAGSTFYLPVSAEGALFYVGDPHMAMGDGEVALTAMEGSLRGTFRLTVCKPGSGDAPSVAYSYPFAETADAWIPIGLSDPDGSVGGLLSDLDVAMRRAVVNALDFLQHDHGLDRAIAYAYLSAAADFAISQVVDRTVGVHGLIRKSDLG
;
A
#
# COMPACT_ATOMS: atom_id res chain seq x y z
N MET A 1 58.46 -32.26 22.22
CA MET A 1 58.90 -30.86 22.10
C MET A 1 57.85 -30.15 21.27
N THR A 2 56.84 -29.58 21.89
CA THR A 2 55.68 -28.91 21.27
C THR A 2 55.64 -27.48 21.77
N LEU A 3 55.76 -26.51 20.85
CA LEU A 3 55.72 -25.09 21.14
C LEU A 3 54.24 -24.62 21.19
N PRO A 4 53.88 -23.66 22.05
CA PRO A 4 52.52 -23.18 22.21
C PRO A 4 52.16 -22.11 21.17
N ARG A 5 50.89 -22.14 20.71
CA ARG A 5 50.29 -21.13 19.81
C ARG A 5 49.92 -19.88 20.61
N HIS A 6 50.40 -18.73 20.13
CA HIS A 6 50.00 -17.38 20.54
C HIS A 6 48.57 -17.09 20.07
N GLN A 7 47.70 -16.62 20.98
CA GLN A 7 46.45 -15.92 20.67
C GLN A 7 46.71 -14.41 20.62
N PRO A 8 46.19 -13.65 19.66
CA PRO A 8 46.26 -12.21 19.68
C PRO A 8 45.18 -11.60 20.61
N GLY A 9 45.63 -10.72 21.50
CA GLY A 9 44.80 -10.01 22.46
C GLY A 9 43.83 -9.03 21.79
N ARG A 10 42.61 -8.98 22.31
CA ARG A 10 41.58 -7.98 21.98
C ARG A 10 42.04 -6.63 22.52
N THR A 11 42.07 -5.62 21.67
CA THR A 11 42.41 -4.24 22.00
C THR A 11 41.24 -3.49 22.66
N SER A 12 41.60 -2.72 23.70
CA SER A 12 40.75 -2.01 24.67
C SER A 12 39.99 -0.77 24.12
N ALA A 13 39.46 -0.82 22.91
CA ALA A 13 38.76 0.32 22.33
C ALA A 13 37.22 0.26 22.45
N GLU A 14 36.62 -0.89 22.75
CA GLU A 14 35.17 -1.05 22.81
C GLU A 14 34.53 -0.77 24.16
N THR A 15 35.33 -0.57 25.24
CA THR A 15 34.77 -0.37 26.59
C THR A 15 34.63 1.10 26.99
N LEU A 16 35.03 2.06 26.15
CA LEU A 16 35.00 3.49 26.48
C LEU A 16 33.84 4.27 25.88
N VAL A 17 33.04 3.69 24.99
CA VAL A 17 31.91 4.37 24.34
C VAL A 17 30.60 4.27 25.12
N SER A 18 30.45 3.33 26.04
CA SER A 18 29.20 3.09 26.79
C SER A 18 29.04 3.94 28.07
N ALA A 19 30.06 4.61 28.54
CA ALA A 19 30.04 5.32 29.83
C ALA A 19 29.81 6.86 29.74
N LEU A 20 29.89 7.47 28.55
CA LEU A 20 29.82 8.92 28.40
C LEU A 20 28.48 9.44 27.85
N GLY A 21 27.59 8.55 27.42
CA GLY A 21 26.31 8.93 26.78
C GLY A 21 25.17 9.34 27.74
N ARG A 22 25.16 8.88 28.97
CA ARG A 22 24.00 9.03 29.89
C ARG A 22 24.03 10.22 30.84
N ARG A 23 25.13 10.89 31.00
CA ARG A 23 25.25 12.03 31.96
C ARG A 23 25.10 13.42 31.35
N ARG A 24 25.13 13.59 30.03
CA ARG A 24 24.95 14.89 29.37
C ARG A 24 23.53 15.19 28.92
N PHE A 25 22.64 14.22 28.89
CA PHE A 25 21.24 14.45 28.49
C PHE A 25 20.34 14.96 29.63
N LEU A 26 20.74 14.80 30.89
CA LEU A 26 19.96 15.25 32.05
C LEU A 26 20.29 16.67 32.57
N GLN A 27 21.29 17.34 32.02
CA GLN A 27 21.65 18.71 32.42
C GLN A 27 21.15 19.81 31.48
N ALA A 28 20.56 19.49 30.35
CA ALA A 28 19.97 20.47 29.41
C ALA A 28 18.47 20.75 29.65
N ALA A 29 17.80 20.01 30.54
CA ALA A 29 16.35 20.12 30.77
C ALA A 29 15.97 20.97 32.00
N LEU A 30 16.90 21.59 32.73
CA LEU A 30 16.64 22.35 33.97
C LEU A 30 16.99 23.84 33.90
N GLY A 31 17.12 24.43 32.73
CA GLY A 31 17.61 25.80 32.55
C GLY A 31 16.66 26.80 31.92
N VAL A 32 15.33 26.60 31.84
CA VAL A 32 14.41 27.67 31.38
C VAL A 32 13.13 27.61 32.24
N SER A 33 13.22 28.19 33.42
CA SER A 33 12.02 28.55 34.19
C SER A 33 12.41 29.65 35.19
N ALA A 34 12.46 30.88 34.77
CA ALA A 34 12.26 32.08 35.61
C ALA A 34 12.43 33.34 34.76
N MET A 35 11.37 33.91 34.27
CA MET A 35 11.10 35.35 34.17
C MET A 35 9.88 35.57 33.26
N SER A 36 8.74 35.83 33.85
CA SER A 36 7.72 36.73 33.29
C SER A 36 6.63 36.96 34.35
N ALA A 37 6.75 38.10 35.00
CA ALA A 37 5.61 38.71 35.66
C ALA A 37 5.44 40.12 35.07
N LEU A 38 4.16 40.48 34.84
CA LEU A 38 3.60 41.81 34.63
C LEU A 38 3.74 42.44 33.23
N THR A 39 2.64 42.39 32.46
CA THR A 39 1.86 43.59 32.12
C THR A 39 0.47 43.21 31.64
N ALA A 40 -0.54 43.80 32.24
CA ALA A 40 -1.95 43.70 31.84
C ALA A 40 -2.19 44.65 30.64
N GLY A 41 -3.07 44.22 29.71
CA GLY A 41 -3.62 45.15 28.75
C GLY A 41 -4.17 44.52 27.47
N SER A 42 -5.51 44.52 27.38
CA SER A 42 -6.31 44.51 26.14
C SER A 42 -6.56 43.20 25.44
N ALA A 43 -7.70 42.62 25.71
CA ALA A 43 -8.31 41.55 24.93
C ALA A 43 -8.72 42.05 23.54
N ILE A 44 -8.13 41.50 22.51
CA ILE A 44 -8.64 41.53 21.13
C ILE A 44 -9.24 40.13 20.90
N PRO A 45 -10.49 39.96 20.44
CA PRO A 45 -11.02 38.63 20.15
C PRO A 45 -10.26 38.04 18.97
N ALA A 46 -9.55 36.95 19.22
CA ALA A 46 -8.98 36.13 18.17
C ALA A 46 -10.13 35.51 17.37
N ALA A 47 -10.38 36.04 16.18
CA ALA A 47 -11.15 35.33 15.18
C ALA A 47 -10.40 34.01 14.88
N ALA A 48 -11.04 32.91 15.24
CA ALA A 48 -10.58 31.58 14.86
C ALA A 48 -10.60 31.50 13.32
N ALA A 49 -9.47 31.78 12.70
CA ALA A 49 -9.24 31.44 11.31
C ALA A 49 -9.12 29.91 11.28
N SER A 50 -10.23 29.24 10.99
CA SER A 50 -10.20 27.86 10.52
C SER A 50 -9.43 27.88 9.20
N SER A 51 -8.13 27.60 9.27
CA SER A 51 -7.36 27.23 8.10
C SER A 51 -7.84 25.86 7.65
N THR A 52 -8.94 25.82 6.90
CA THR A 52 -9.19 24.71 5.98
C THR A 52 -8.08 24.82 4.93
N ALA A 53 -6.96 24.15 5.19
CA ALA A 53 -6.03 23.82 4.14
C ALA A 53 -6.84 23.02 3.12
N ARG A 54 -7.27 23.67 2.04
CA ARG A 54 -7.78 22.99 0.86
C ARG A 54 -6.62 22.12 0.40
N ARG A 55 -6.73 20.78 0.62
CA ARG A 55 -5.88 19.82 -0.06
C ARG A 55 -5.99 20.11 -1.56
N PRO A 56 -4.87 20.16 -2.31
CA PRO A 56 -4.85 20.40 -3.75
C PRO A 56 -5.78 19.41 -4.44
N GLY A 57 -6.49 19.89 -5.45
CA GLY A 57 -7.63 19.26 -6.07
C GLY A 57 -7.49 17.78 -6.35
N ALA A 58 -8.26 16.98 -5.62
CA ALA A 58 -8.59 15.65 -6.07
C ALA A 58 -9.28 15.80 -7.42
N GLY A 59 -8.71 15.25 -8.47
CA GLY A 59 -9.38 15.07 -9.75
C GLY A 59 -10.78 14.52 -9.49
N ARG A 60 -11.76 14.86 -10.30
CA ARG A 60 -13.17 14.48 -10.09
C ARG A 60 -13.23 12.98 -9.82
N SER A 61 -13.34 12.62 -8.55
CA SER A 61 -13.35 11.24 -8.13
C SER A 61 -14.53 10.52 -8.73
N SER A 62 -14.26 9.48 -9.49
CA SER A 62 -15.24 8.49 -9.94
C SER A 62 -15.85 7.67 -8.77
N GLY A 63 -15.58 8.04 -7.51
CA GLY A 63 -15.92 7.28 -6.32
C GLY A 63 -17.41 7.17 -5.93
N ARG A 64 -18.34 7.65 -6.77
CA ARG A 64 -19.76 7.50 -6.47
C ARG A 64 -20.23 6.11 -6.89
N PHE A 65 -20.68 5.31 -5.93
CA PHE A 65 -21.35 4.04 -6.20
C PHE A 65 -22.59 4.25 -7.07
N SER A 66 -22.66 3.56 -8.22
CA SER A 66 -23.71 3.69 -9.21
C SER A 66 -24.61 2.45 -9.33
N GLY A 67 -24.32 1.39 -8.59
CA GLY A 67 -25.02 0.11 -8.64
C GLY A 67 -24.02 -1.06 -8.59
N VAL A 68 -24.48 -2.27 -8.25
CA VAL A 68 -23.64 -3.47 -8.21
C VAL A 68 -23.12 -3.78 -9.62
N LEU A 69 -21.80 -3.87 -9.76
CA LEU A 69 -21.12 -4.21 -11.01
C LEU A 69 -20.71 -5.68 -10.99
N GLN A 70 -21.64 -6.57 -11.33
CA GLN A 70 -21.35 -7.98 -11.56
C GLN A 70 -20.35 -8.18 -12.71
N PRO A 71 -19.62 -9.32 -12.78
CA PRO A 71 -18.69 -9.61 -13.87
C PRO A 71 -19.31 -9.36 -15.24
N GLY A 72 -18.60 -8.62 -16.10
CA GLY A 72 -19.04 -8.31 -17.46
C GLY A 72 -20.31 -7.44 -17.56
N ARG A 73 -20.81 -6.86 -16.47
CA ARG A 73 -22.02 -6.02 -16.46
C ARG A 73 -21.71 -4.56 -16.21
N GLY A 74 -22.54 -3.68 -16.79
CA GLY A 74 -22.40 -2.22 -16.64
C GLY A 74 -21.36 -1.62 -17.58
N ARG A 75 -20.80 -0.47 -17.19
CA ARG A 75 -19.82 0.27 -18.00
C ARG A 75 -18.47 -0.46 -18.02
N ILE A 76 -17.96 -0.74 -19.20
CA ILE A 76 -16.64 -1.36 -19.49
C ILE A 76 -15.98 -0.53 -20.61
N PRO A 77 -15.24 0.54 -20.28
CA PRO A 77 -14.76 1.49 -21.28
C PRO A 77 -13.43 1.08 -21.95
N GLY A 78 -12.71 0.07 -21.44
CA GLY A 78 -11.44 -0.37 -22.00
C GLY A 78 -11.57 -1.09 -23.35
N ASP A 79 -10.51 -1.06 -24.14
CA ASP A 79 -10.40 -1.82 -25.41
C ASP A 79 -10.45 -3.34 -25.15
N VAL A 80 -9.96 -3.75 -23.98
CA VAL A 80 -9.96 -5.13 -23.50
C VAL A 80 -10.63 -5.17 -22.12
N TYR A 81 -11.37 -6.24 -21.84
CA TYR A 81 -11.94 -6.52 -20.52
C TYR A 81 -11.37 -7.80 -19.95
N LEU A 82 -10.97 -7.75 -18.66
CA LEU A 82 -10.54 -8.89 -17.88
C LEU A 82 -11.39 -8.98 -16.61
N GLY A 83 -12.12 -10.08 -16.46
CA GLY A 83 -12.85 -10.42 -15.23
C GLY A 83 -11.91 -11.02 -14.18
N SER A 84 -12.41 -11.16 -12.94
CA SER A 84 -11.74 -11.94 -11.89
C SER A 84 -12.28 -13.38 -11.91
N GLU A 85 -12.06 -14.08 -13.02
CA GLU A 85 -12.43 -15.49 -13.09
C GLU A 85 -11.48 -16.35 -12.24
N VAL A 86 -11.95 -17.51 -11.77
CA VAL A 86 -11.17 -18.38 -10.87
C VAL A 86 -9.81 -18.77 -11.46
N ASP A 87 -9.74 -18.94 -12.79
CA ASP A 87 -8.54 -19.32 -13.51
C ASP A 87 -7.63 -18.11 -13.86
N ASP A 88 -8.16 -16.90 -13.82
CA ASP A 88 -7.46 -15.65 -14.16
C ASP A 88 -6.89 -14.91 -12.94
N VAL A 89 -7.03 -15.51 -11.74
CA VAL A 89 -6.54 -14.91 -10.50
C VAL A 89 -5.50 -15.79 -9.81
N LEU A 90 -4.65 -15.12 -9.02
CA LEU A 90 -3.84 -15.76 -7.98
C LEU A 90 -4.36 -15.29 -6.62
N TRP A 91 -4.46 -16.20 -5.65
CA TRP A 91 -4.85 -15.86 -4.29
C TRP A 91 -3.66 -15.97 -3.35
N GLY A 92 -3.21 -14.82 -2.84
CA GLY A 92 -2.09 -14.71 -1.91
C GLY A 92 -0.72 -14.55 -2.54
N TYR A 93 -0.64 -14.57 -3.88
CA TYR A 93 0.60 -14.49 -4.63
C TYR A 93 0.45 -13.57 -5.84
N VAL A 94 1.58 -13.06 -6.35
CA VAL A 94 1.64 -12.25 -7.57
C VAL A 94 2.26 -13.04 -8.74
N PRO A 95 1.98 -12.66 -9.99
CA PRO A 95 2.61 -13.28 -11.15
C PRO A 95 4.14 -13.14 -11.13
N SER A 96 4.86 -14.21 -11.41
CA SER A 96 6.31 -14.20 -11.61
C SER A 96 6.66 -13.79 -13.04
N VAL A 97 7.95 -13.56 -13.31
CA VAL A 97 8.45 -13.24 -14.66
C VAL A 97 8.21 -14.37 -15.69
N HIS A 98 7.89 -15.58 -15.24
CA HIS A 98 7.58 -16.74 -16.05
C HIS A 98 6.08 -17.05 -16.16
N ALA A 99 5.21 -16.15 -15.65
CA ALA A 99 3.77 -16.39 -15.68
C ALA A 99 3.20 -16.28 -17.09
N ASP A 100 2.28 -17.18 -17.43
CA ASP A 100 1.48 -17.05 -18.64
C ASP A 100 0.46 -15.90 -18.49
N ALA A 101 0.34 -15.07 -19.51
CA ALA A 101 -0.60 -13.98 -19.53
C ALA A 101 -2.03 -14.44 -19.82
N VAL A 102 -2.99 -13.91 -19.08
CA VAL A 102 -4.43 -14.17 -19.26
C VAL A 102 -5.10 -13.19 -20.25
N ALA A 103 -4.45 -12.07 -20.54
CA ALA A 103 -4.89 -11.08 -21.53
C ALA A 103 -3.71 -10.42 -22.21
N ARG A 104 -3.94 -9.79 -23.40
CA ARG A 104 -2.92 -9.04 -24.14
C ARG A 104 -3.46 -7.70 -24.57
N VAL A 105 -2.60 -6.68 -24.52
CA VAL A 105 -2.86 -5.34 -25.05
C VAL A 105 -1.64 -4.81 -25.80
N ARG A 106 -1.84 -3.92 -26.75
CA ARG A 106 -0.76 -3.15 -27.36
C ARG A 106 -0.43 -1.95 -26.48
N SER A 107 0.82 -1.49 -26.50
CA SER A 107 1.22 -0.24 -25.87
C SER A 107 0.28 0.90 -26.26
N GLY A 108 -0.23 1.65 -25.25
CA GLY A 108 -1.19 2.75 -25.38
C GLY A 108 -2.66 2.33 -25.37
N GLN A 109 -2.99 1.03 -25.45
CA GLN A 109 -4.36 0.54 -25.32
C GLN A 109 -4.83 0.59 -23.86
N THR A 110 -6.15 0.49 -23.70
CA THR A 110 -6.83 0.48 -22.42
C THR A 110 -7.34 -0.91 -22.06
N VAL A 111 -7.23 -1.26 -20.78
CA VAL A 111 -7.82 -2.47 -20.22
C VAL A 111 -8.76 -2.11 -19.07
N THR A 112 -9.96 -2.68 -19.04
CA THR A 112 -10.84 -2.64 -17.88
C THR A 112 -10.71 -3.95 -17.13
N ILE A 113 -10.37 -3.90 -15.85
CA ILE A 113 -10.15 -5.07 -14.99
C ILE A 113 -11.12 -5.02 -13.82
N ASP A 114 -11.81 -6.12 -13.57
CA ASP A 114 -12.52 -6.34 -12.31
C ASP A 114 -11.53 -6.85 -11.26
N SER A 115 -11.63 -6.35 -10.04
CA SER A 115 -10.87 -6.83 -8.89
C SER A 115 -11.82 -7.15 -7.75
N VAL A 116 -11.57 -8.28 -7.10
CA VAL A 116 -12.34 -8.78 -5.96
C VAL A 116 -11.56 -8.50 -4.68
N SER A 117 -12.23 -7.90 -3.69
CA SER A 117 -11.69 -7.75 -2.34
C SER A 117 -11.57 -9.11 -1.66
N HIS A 118 -10.51 -9.29 -0.91
CA HIS A 118 -10.31 -10.47 -0.08
C HIS A 118 -11.23 -10.50 1.16
N GLU A 119 -11.76 -9.36 1.59
CA GLU A 119 -12.66 -9.30 2.73
C GLU A 119 -14.03 -9.92 2.41
N GLY A 120 -14.50 -10.76 3.30
CA GLY A 120 -15.71 -11.59 3.15
C GLY A 120 -15.45 -12.96 2.54
N ILE A 121 -14.24 -13.24 2.02
CA ILE A 121 -13.89 -14.54 1.43
C ILE A 121 -12.71 -15.25 2.09
N LEU A 122 -12.04 -14.59 3.05
CA LEU A 122 -10.92 -15.20 3.78
C LEU A 122 -11.38 -16.30 4.74
N GLU A 123 -10.43 -17.15 5.11
CA GLU A 123 -10.62 -18.29 5.99
C GLU A 123 -11.17 -17.89 7.37
N ASP A 124 -10.70 -16.77 7.92
CA ASP A 124 -11.17 -16.25 9.22
C ASP A 124 -12.59 -15.66 9.16
N GLN A 125 -13.10 -15.43 7.97
CA GLN A 125 -14.47 -14.98 7.69
C GLN A 125 -15.35 -16.09 7.13
N GLY A 126 -14.89 -17.35 7.17
CA GLY A 126 -15.64 -18.54 6.84
C GLY A 126 -15.68 -18.93 5.36
N ARG A 127 -14.99 -18.22 4.45
CA ARG A 127 -14.96 -18.48 2.99
C ARG A 127 -16.33 -18.57 2.32
N ASP A 128 -17.34 -17.92 2.90
CA ASP A 128 -18.69 -17.81 2.34
C ASP A 128 -19.12 -16.35 2.33
N PRO A 129 -18.85 -15.59 1.25
CA PRO A 129 -19.21 -14.17 1.19
C PRO A 129 -20.71 -13.93 1.26
N VAL A 130 -21.55 -14.91 0.91
CA VAL A 130 -23.00 -14.75 1.01
C VAL A 130 -23.43 -14.78 2.47
N ALA A 131 -22.94 -15.74 3.25
CA ALA A 131 -23.21 -15.84 4.67
C ALA A 131 -22.62 -14.66 5.43
N TYR A 132 -21.33 -14.34 5.21
CA TYR A 132 -20.63 -13.25 5.88
C TYR A 132 -21.33 -11.90 5.67
N PHE A 133 -21.61 -11.52 4.45
CA PHE A 133 -22.25 -10.23 4.18
C PHE A 133 -23.74 -10.19 4.56
N ALA A 134 -24.43 -11.35 4.64
CA ALA A 134 -25.80 -11.40 5.13
C ALA A 134 -25.93 -10.98 6.60
N GLU A 135 -24.92 -11.24 7.44
CA GLU A 135 -24.86 -10.78 8.83
C GLU A 135 -24.87 -9.24 8.94
N HIS A 136 -24.39 -8.57 7.89
CA HIS A 136 -24.39 -7.12 7.77
C HIS A 136 -25.59 -6.57 6.98
N GLY A 137 -26.59 -7.41 6.67
CA GLY A 137 -27.80 -7.03 5.96
C GLY A 137 -27.64 -6.86 4.45
N VAL A 138 -26.55 -7.33 3.86
CA VAL A 138 -26.32 -7.35 2.41
C VAL A 138 -27.13 -8.49 1.79
N ARG A 139 -27.88 -8.20 0.76
CA ARG A 139 -28.69 -9.21 0.07
C ARG A 139 -27.82 -10.02 -0.90
N ARG A 140 -28.13 -11.30 -1.14
CA ARG A 140 -27.39 -12.17 -2.08
C ARG A 140 -27.11 -11.50 -3.44
N ARG A 141 -28.06 -10.77 -4.00
CA ARG A 141 -27.89 -10.05 -5.30
C ARG A 141 -26.89 -8.89 -5.27
N GLU A 142 -26.47 -8.49 -4.07
CA GLU A 142 -25.47 -7.42 -3.85
C GLU A 142 -24.09 -7.99 -3.56
N VAL A 143 -23.97 -9.31 -3.43
CA VAL A 143 -22.69 -10.03 -3.36
C VAL A 143 -22.26 -10.40 -4.77
N LEU A 144 -20.99 -10.21 -5.08
CA LEU A 144 -20.43 -10.47 -6.41
C LEU A 144 -20.36 -11.97 -6.71
N ASP A 145 -20.71 -12.35 -7.92
CA ASP A 145 -20.70 -13.75 -8.35
C ASP A 145 -19.28 -14.31 -8.49
N ASP A 146 -18.32 -13.49 -8.93
CA ASP A 146 -16.89 -13.85 -8.96
C ASP A 146 -16.29 -14.01 -7.55
N ALA A 147 -16.67 -13.22 -6.56
CA ALA A 147 -16.26 -13.42 -5.18
C ALA A 147 -16.74 -14.80 -4.63
N VAL A 148 -17.99 -15.15 -4.94
CA VAL A 148 -18.54 -16.49 -4.58
C VAL A 148 -17.80 -17.60 -5.31
N ALA A 149 -17.54 -17.44 -6.60
CA ALA A 149 -16.85 -18.45 -7.41
C ALA A 149 -15.41 -18.67 -6.90
N ILE A 150 -14.66 -17.60 -6.62
CA ILE A 150 -13.30 -17.67 -6.09
C ILE A 150 -13.27 -18.34 -4.72
N ALA A 151 -14.14 -17.92 -3.78
CA ALA A 151 -14.19 -18.50 -2.45
C ALA A 151 -14.45 -20.02 -2.48
N ALA A 152 -15.33 -20.48 -3.38
CA ALA A 152 -15.73 -21.87 -3.50
C ALA A 152 -14.80 -22.71 -4.37
N GLY A 153 -14.23 -22.15 -5.45
CA GLY A 153 -13.61 -22.91 -6.54
C GLY A 153 -12.10 -22.72 -6.70
N TYR A 154 -11.48 -21.73 -6.07
CA TYR A 154 -10.05 -21.50 -6.24
C TYR A 154 -9.20 -22.68 -5.76
N SER A 155 -8.35 -23.19 -6.64
CA SER A 155 -7.51 -24.36 -6.38
C SER A 155 -6.12 -24.31 -7.05
N ARG A 156 -5.74 -23.16 -7.66
CA ARG A 156 -4.43 -23.03 -8.34
C ARG A 156 -3.23 -23.16 -7.39
N THR A 157 -3.41 -22.72 -6.14
CA THR A 157 -2.44 -22.92 -5.05
C THR A 157 -3.18 -23.44 -3.82
N PRO A 158 -2.54 -24.30 -2.99
CA PRO A 158 -3.08 -24.62 -1.68
C PRO A 158 -3.12 -23.34 -0.83
N ARG A 159 -4.15 -23.21 0.01
CA ARG A 159 -4.28 -22.03 0.89
C ARG A 159 -3.79 -22.35 2.29
N ASN A 160 -2.98 -21.43 2.83
CA ASN A 160 -2.55 -21.42 4.23
C ASN A 160 -2.75 -19.99 4.78
N PHE A 161 -3.80 -19.78 5.55
CA PHE A 161 -4.20 -18.48 6.07
C PHE A 161 -3.09 -17.77 6.89
N ASP A 162 -2.25 -18.52 7.58
CA ASP A 162 -1.21 -17.96 8.45
C ASP A 162 0.04 -17.48 7.68
N VAL A 163 0.24 -17.96 6.45
CA VAL A 163 1.46 -17.74 5.65
C VAL A 163 1.20 -16.95 4.38
N ASP A 164 0.13 -17.32 3.66
CA ASP A 164 -0.19 -16.73 2.36
C ASP A 164 -0.66 -15.28 2.52
N GLY A 165 -0.46 -14.49 1.46
CA GLY A 165 -1.10 -13.19 1.36
C GLY A 165 -2.63 -13.31 1.29
N PRO A 166 -3.37 -12.25 1.63
CA PRO A 166 -4.83 -12.27 1.56
C PRO A 166 -5.36 -11.98 0.14
N HIS A 167 -4.61 -11.29 -0.68
CA HIS A 167 -5.07 -10.59 -1.89
C HIS A 167 -5.50 -11.51 -3.02
N ILE A 168 -6.59 -11.14 -3.70
CA ILE A 168 -6.98 -11.71 -4.99
C ILE A 168 -6.35 -10.85 -6.08
N VAL A 169 -5.39 -11.41 -6.79
CA VAL A 169 -4.61 -10.74 -7.82
C VAL A 169 -5.12 -11.15 -9.20
N THR A 170 -5.67 -10.19 -9.94
CA THR A 170 -6.21 -10.41 -11.30
C THR A 170 -5.17 -10.08 -12.35
N GLY A 171 -4.92 -11.01 -13.25
CA GLY A 171 -3.90 -10.90 -14.30
C GLY A 171 -2.98 -12.14 -14.37
N PRO A 172 -1.84 -12.05 -15.11
CA PRO A 172 -1.28 -10.83 -15.67
C PRO A 172 -1.75 -10.50 -17.09
N VAL A 173 -1.63 -9.22 -17.43
CA VAL A 173 -1.87 -8.68 -18.78
C VAL A 173 -0.51 -8.48 -19.47
N PHE A 174 -0.32 -9.11 -20.63
CA PHE A 174 0.87 -8.91 -21.46
C PHE A 174 0.73 -7.61 -22.27
N VAL A 175 1.73 -6.73 -22.18
CA VAL A 175 1.80 -5.49 -22.95
C VAL A 175 2.81 -5.65 -24.09
N GLU A 176 2.31 -5.66 -25.32
CA GLU A 176 3.15 -5.87 -26.52
C GLU A 176 4.24 -4.79 -26.63
N GLY A 177 5.49 -5.24 -26.86
CA GLY A 177 6.66 -4.39 -27.02
C GLY A 177 7.31 -3.94 -25.73
N ALA A 178 6.85 -4.40 -24.55
CA ALA A 178 7.55 -4.20 -23.30
C ALA A 178 8.67 -5.23 -23.13
N ASP A 179 9.89 -4.75 -22.90
CA ASP A 179 11.09 -5.56 -22.68
C ASP A 179 11.73 -5.22 -21.33
N PRO A 180 12.50 -6.13 -20.72
CA PRO A 180 13.27 -5.82 -19.52
C PRO A 180 14.15 -4.57 -19.72
N GLY A 181 14.08 -3.63 -18.76
CA GLY A 181 14.77 -2.33 -18.83
C GLY A 181 13.90 -1.18 -19.34
N ASP A 182 12.70 -1.44 -19.86
CA ASP A 182 11.70 -0.42 -20.14
C ASP A 182 11.00 0.05 -18.86
N VAL A 183 10.12 1.03 -19.00
CA VAL A 183 9.14 1.42 -17.96
C VAL A 183 7.73 1.15 -18.49
N LEU A 184 6.90 0.53 -17.67
CA LEU A 184 5.46 0.51 -17.90
C LEU A 184 4.82 1.74 -17.24
N LYS A 185 4.25 2.62 -18.05
CA LYS A 185 3.42 3.75 -17.63
C LYS A 185 1.98 3.28 -17.53
N ILE A 186 1.40 3.37 -16.34
CA ILE A 186 0.05 2.94 -15.99
C ILE A 186 -0.77 4.17 -15.63
N GLU A 187 -1.66 4.59 -16.52
CA GLU A 187 -2.60 5.68 -16.25
C GLU A 187 -3.92 5.10 -15.72
N THR A 188 -4.27 5.38 -14.47
CA THR A 188 -5.56 5.00 -13.89
C THR A 188 -6.66 5.95 -14.38
N LEU A 189 -7.48 5.51 -15.34
CA LEU A 189 -8.52 6.33 -15.93
C LEU A 189 -9.81 6.32 -15.11
N GLU A 190 -10.15 5.16 -14.53
CA GLU A 190 -11.32 4.98 -13.66
C GLU A 190 -11.01 3.97 -12.55
N ALA A 191 -11.59 4.18 -11.36
CA ALA A 191 -11.60 3.25 -10.24
C ALA A 191 -13.00 3.30 -9.59
N MET A 192 -13.87 2.36 -9.96
CA MET A 192 -15.30 2.38 -9.59
C MET A 192 -15.61 1.28 -8.57
N PRO A 193 -16.30 1.61 -7.45
CA PRO A 193 -16.84 0.60 -6.55
C PRO A 193 -17.79 -0.35 -7.26
N ARG A 194 -17.59 -1.66 -7.11
CA ARG A 194 -18.47 -2.72 -7.64
C ARG A 194 -19.62 -3.06 -6.70
N VAL A 195 -19.46 -2.77 -5.41
CA VAL A 195 -20.42 -3.10 -4.35
C VAL A 195 -20.66 -1.91 -3.42
N PRO A 196 -21.83 -1.83 -2.72
CA PRO A 196 -22.15 -0.71 -1.83
C PRO A 196 -21.59 -0.88 -0.40
N TYR A 197 -20.49 -1.59 -0.23
CA TYR A 197 -19.90 -1.86 1.07
C TYR A 197 -18.40 -2.15 0.97
N GLY A 198 -17.73 -2.07 2.10
CA GLY A 198 -16.36 -2.52 2.31
C GLY A 198 -16.15 -2.90 3.76
N VAL A 199 -14.98 -3.40 4.07
CA VAL A 199 -14.60 -3.88 5.40
C VAL A 199 -13.21 -3.34 5.75
N VAL A 200 -13.00 -2.97 7.00
CA VAL A 200 -11.68 -2.66 7.56
C VAL A 200 -11.38 -3.70 8.62
N SER A 201 -10.25 -4.38 8.48
CA SER A 201 -9.89 -5.48 9.39
C SER A 201 -8.58 -5.21 10.11
N SER A 202 -8.49 -5.76 11.32
CA SER A 202 -7.23 -5.96 12.04
C SER A 202 -7.14 -7.41 12.50
N ARG A 203 -5.94 -7.98 12.44
CA ARG A 203 -5.70 -9.41 12.72
C ARG A 203 -4.57 -9.57 13.70
N HIS A 204 -4.63 -10.60 14.55
CA HIS A 204 -3.58 -10.91 15.50
C HIS A 204 -2.21 -11.06 14.83
N GLY A 205 -1.18 -10.43 15.38
CA GLY A 205 0.16 -10.41 14.83
C GLY A 205 0.36 -9.55 13.57
N LYS A 206 -0.65 -8.79 13.14
CA LYS A 206 -0.65 -7.94 11.93
C LYS A 206 -1.30 -6.59 12.26
N GLY A 207 -0.84 -5.50 11.64
CA GLY A 207 -1.28 -4.14 11.97
C GLY A 207 -0.31 -3.40 12.88
N SER A 208 -0.41 -2.07 12.97
CA SER A 208 0.54 -1.22 13.71
C SER A 208 0.50 -1.42 15.23
N LEU A 209 -0.65 -1.87 15.76
CA LEU A 209 -0.85 -2.13 17.19
C LEU A 209 -0.90 -3.63 17.52
N ALA A 210 -0.57 -4.51 16.57
CA ALA A 210 -0.65 -5.94 16.79
C ALA A 210 0.40 -6.42 17.80
N ALA A 211 0.02 -7.40 18.63
CA ALA A 211 0.97 -8.08 19.51
C ALA A 211 2.06 -8.77 18.70
N THR A 212 3.28 -8.74 19.21
CA THR A 212 4.41 -9.52 18.72
C THR A 212 4.51 -10.86 19.46
N ALA A 213 5.38 -11.76 19.00
CA ALA A 213 5.65 -13.01 19.70
C ALA A 213 6.18 -12.83 21.14
N THR A 214 6.68 -11.62 21.48
CA THR A 214 7.25 -11.28 22.80
C THR A 214 6.33 -10.37 23.62
N GLY A 215 5.11 -10.08 23.16
CA GLY A 215 4.14 -9.20 23.84
C GLY A 215 3.82 -7.94 23.06
N ALA A 216 3.60 -6.83 23.74
CA ALA A 216 3.32 -5.56 23.07
C ALA A 216 4.56 -5.04 22.32
N PRO A 217 4.38 -4.44 21.12
CA PRO A 217 5.47 -3.74 20.43
C PRO A 217 5.96 -2.54 21.24
N ALA A 218 7.18 -2.08 20.94
CA ALA A 218 7.76 -0.94 21.63
C ALA A 218 6.89 0.32 21.46
N GLY A 219 6.66 1.04 22.56
CA GLY A 219 5.92 2.31 22.57
C GLY A 219 4.46 2.19 22.97
N ILE A 220 3.93 0.96 23.10
CA ILE A 220 2.58 0.70 23.62
C ILE A 220 2.59 -0.34 24.75
N THR A 221 1.51 -0.41 25.50
CA THR A 221 1.28 -1.42 26.54
C THR A 221 0.46 -2.59 26.00
N LEU A 222 0.37 -3.69 26.75
CA LEU A 222 -0.41 -4.86 26.33
C LEU A 222 -1.90 -4.56 26.22
N ASP A 223 -2.43 -3.65 27.04
CA ASP A 223 -3.84 -3.21 27.01
C ASP A 223 -4.18 -2.36 25.77
N GLU A 224 -3.16 -1.85 25.06
CA GLU A 224 -3.32 -1.02 23.85
C GLU A 224 -3.19 -1.84 22.56
N VAL A 225 -2.91 -3.14 22.67
CA VAL A 225 -2.80 -4.05 21.51
C VAL A 225 -4.16 -4.25 20.84
N MET A 226 -4.15 -4.27 19.50
CA MET A 226 -5.35 -4.52 18.67
C MET A 226 -5.06 -5.55 17.57
N PRO A 227 -5.85 -6.63 17.44
CA PRO A 227 -6.93 -7.06 18.35
C PRO A 227 -6.43 -7.37 19.76
N PRO A 228 -7.28 -7.30 20.80
CA PRO A 228 -6.89 -7.62 22.17
C PRO A 228 -6.34 -9.06 22.29
N VAL A 229 -5.25 -9.24 23.06
CA VAL A 229 -4.58 -10.56 23.17
C VAL A 229 -5.40 -11.62 23.90
N ASP A 230 -6.31 -11.23 24.78
CA ASP A 230 -7.22 -12.13 25.49
C ASP A 230 -8.28 -12.78 24.58
N SER A 231 -8.47 -12.22 23.38
CA SER A 231 -9.34 -12.80 22.34
C SER A 231 -8.57 -13.56 21.25
N ASP A 232 -7.24 -13.74 21.39
CA ASP A 232 -6.42 -14.47 20.44
C ASP A 232 -6.68 -15.99 20.51
N GLY A 233 -7.45 -16.51 19.54
CA GLY A 233 -7.80 -17.92 19.43
C GLY A 233 -6.88 -18.75 18.51
N ARG A 234 -5.72 -18.23 18.11
CA ARG A 234 -4.81 -18.89 17.13
C ARG A 234 -4.35 -20.29 17.55
N GLU A 235 -4.36 -20.60 18.85
CA GLU A 235 -4.02 -21.94 19.37
C GLU A 235 -4.98 -23.03 18.86
N SER A 236 -6.21 -22.67 18.49
CA SER A 236 -7.19 -23.62 17.92
C SER A 236 -6.77 -24.13 16.54
N GLY A 237 -5.98 -23.38 15.79
CA GLY A 237 -5.70 -23.64 14.38
C GLY A 237 -6.91 -23.49 13.46
N ILE A 238 -8.01 -22.92 13.96
CA ILE A 238 -9.26 -22.70 13.22
C ILE A 238 -9.41 -21.19 12.98
N PRO A 239 -9.18 -20.67 11.73
CA PRO A 239 -9.15 -19.24 11.47
C PRO A 239 -10.39 -18.46 11.94
N THR A 240 -11.59 -19.03 11.88
CA THR A 240 -12.83 -18.39 12.35
C THR A 240 -12.90 -18.20 13.86
N GLU A 241 -11.99 -18.80 14.62
CA GLU A 241 -11.90 -18.68 16.08
C GLU A 241 -10.80 -17.70 16.54
N TYR A 242 -10.04 -17.11 15.59
CA TYR A 242 -8.89 -16.27 15.89
C TYR A 242 -9.23 -14.90 16.49
N GLY A 243 -10.37 -14.56 16.88
CA GLY A 243 -10.69 -13.27 17.53
C GLY A 243 -10.25 -12.02 16.74
N ASN A 244 -10.09 -12.14 15.41
CA ASN A 244 -9.81 -11.01 14.53
C ASN A 244 -10.98 -10.02 14.53
N VAL A 245 -10.71 -8.75 14.24
CA VAL A 245 -11.72 -7.69 14.22
C VAL A 245 -11.92 -7.21 12.80
N SER A 246 -13.15 -7.34 12.28
CA SER A 246 -13.55 -6.81 10.98
C SER A 246 -14.72 -5.82 11.15
N VAL A 247 -14.54 -4.61 10.66
CA VAL A 247 -15.53 -3.52 10.78
C VAL A 247 -16.17 -3.26 9.42
N PHE A 248 -17.44 -3.61 9.30
CA PHE A 248 -18.22 -3.36 8.09
C PHE A 248 -18.52 -1.86 7.91
N ALA A 249 -18.37 -1.36 6.67
CA ALA A 249 -18.70 -0.01 6.27
C ALA A 249 -19.65 -0.02 5.06
N GLY A 250 -20.83 0.56 5.21
CA GLY A 250 -21.79 0.72 4.12
C GLY A 250 -21.50 1.97 3.29
N VAL A 251 -21.68 1.90 1.97
CA VAL A 251 -21.51 3.03 1.04
C VAL A 251 -22.83 3.74 0.79
N ARG A 252 -22.82 5.06 0.89
CA ARG A 252 -23.96 5.95 0.59
C ARG A 252 -23.51 7.13 -0.27
N GLY A 253 -23.80 7.04 -1.57
CA GLY A 253 -23.34 8.02 -2.55
C GLY A 253 -21.83 7.96 -2.73
N ASP A 254 -21.15 9.02 -2.32
CA ASP A 254 -19.70 9.19 -2.37
C ASP A 254 -19.00 9.05 -1.00
N HIS A 255 -19.70 8.52 0.00
CA HIS A 255 -19.18 8.34 1.34
C HIS A 255 -19.38 6.93 1.86
N ALA A 256 -18.44 6.49 2.70
CA ALA A 256 -18.59 5.34 3.56
C ALA A 256 -19.12 5.75 4.93
N VAL A 257 -19.81 4.81 5.59
CA VAL A 257 -20.36 4.97 6.95
C VAL A 257 -20.07 3.69 7.72
N MET A 258 -19.38 3.79 8.83
CA MET A 258 -19.14 2.67 9.76
C MET A 258 -19.61 3.04 11.17
N GLY A 259 -19.87 2.00 11.97
CA GLY A 259 -20.43 2.17 13.33
C GLY A 259 -21.91 2.52 13.32
N SER A 260 -22.49 2.76 14.51
CA SER A 260 -23.89 3.03 14.72
C SER A 260 -24.12 4.07 15.80
N GLY A 261 -25.31 4.69 15.81
CA GLY A 261 -25.68 5.66 16.84
C GLY A 261 -24.69 6.83 16.95
N ALA A 262 -24.29 7.15 18.18
CA ALA A 262 -23.32 8.21 18.49
C ALA A 262 -21.88 7.87 18.06
N GLY A 263 -21.56 6.59 17.91
CA GLY A 263 -20.26 6.11 17.42
C GLY A 263 -20.16 5.99 15.91
N ARG A 264 -21.10 6.56 15.16
CA ARG A 264 -21.08 6.53 13.70
C ARG A 264 -20.07 7.52 13.12
N VAL A 265 -19.18 7.05 12.27
CA VAL A 265 -18.26 7.89 11.48
C VAL A 265 -18.63 7.86 10.00
N ARG A 266 -18.38 8.96 9.31
CA ARG A 266 -18.62 9.13 7.88
C ARG A 266 -17.39 9.76 7.24
N PHE A 267 -16.91 9.17 6.14
CA PHE A 267 -15.75 9.66 5.39
C PHE A 267 -15.95 9.50 3.89
N PRO A 268 -15.30 10.34 3.06
CA PRO A 268 -15.43 10.27 1.61
C PRO A 268 -14.75 9.03 1.05
N LEU A 269 -15.32 8.46 -0.02
CA LEU A 269 -14.64 7.47 -0.85
C LEU A 269 -13.50 8.12 -1.63
N ARG A 270 -12.38 7.39 -1.74
CA ARG A 270 -11.24 7.70 -2.59
C ARG A 270 -10.70 6.39 -3.14
N SER A 271 -11.41 5.84 -4.13
CA SER A 271 -11.10 4.51 -4.65
C SER A 271 -9.78 4.51 -5.41
N PHE A 272 -8.95 3.52 -5.11
CA PHE A 272 -7.70 3.23 -5.78
C PHE A 272 -7.37 1.74 -5.65
N PHE A 273 -6.37 1.28 -6.39
CA PHE A 273 -5.86 -0.08 -6.22
C PHE A 273 -4.62 -0.02 -5.32
N GLY A 274 -4.69 -0.65 -4.15
CA GLY A 274 -3.56 -0.81 -3.25
C GLY A 274 -2.44 -1.59 -3.94
N MET A 275 -2.84 -2.54 -4.78
CA MET A 275 -1.93 -3.35 -5.56
C MET A 275 -2.04 -3.06 -7.06
N MET A 276 -0.98 -2.49 -7.63
CA MET A 276 -0.70 -2.42 -9.06
C MET A 276 0.75 -2.82 -9.29
N GLY A 277 1.01 -3.81 -10.13
CA GLY A 277 2.36 -4.31 -10.32
C GLY A 277 2.63 -4.87 -11.71
N VAL A 278 3.92 -5.05 -11.98
CA VAL A 278 4.45 -5.84 -13.08
C VAL A 278 5.20 -7.04 -12.50
N ALA A 279 5.33 -8.13 -13.24
CA ALA A 279 6.05 -9.30 -12.77
C ALA A 279 7.51 -8.96 -12.42
N PHE A 280 7.93 -9.37 -11.23
CA PHE A 280 9.25 -9.08 -10.69
C PHE A 280 9.93 -10.33 -10.11
N ALA A 281 9.19 -11.20 -9.43
CA ALA A 281 9.73 -12.39 -8.80
C ALA A 281 10.29 -13.39 -9.83
N GLU A 282 11.56 -13.78 -9.64
CA GLU A 282 12.26 -14.75 -10.51
C GLU A 282 12.04 -16.17 -9.96
N THR A 283 10.85 -16.72 -10.20
CA THR A 283 10.47 -18.04 -9.71
C THR A 283 9.48 -18.74 -10.66
N THR A 284 9.55 -20.07 -10.71
CA THR A 284 8.53 -20.91 -11.37
C THR A 284 7.57 -21.53 -10.37
N ASN A 285 7.81 -21.35 -9.07
CA ASN A 285 6.93 -21.84 -8.01
C ASN A 285 5.89 -20.77 -7.64
N LEU A 286 4.62 -21.03 -7.88
CA LEU A 286 3.53 -20.09 -7.60
C LEU A 286 3.40 -19.72 -6.12
N THR A 287 3.90 -20.55 -5.19
CA THR A 287 3.83 -20.32 -3.75
C THR A 287 5.18 -19.96 -3.14
N ALA A 288 6.13 -19.53 -3.97
CA ALA A 288 7.43 -19.07 -3.49
C ALA A 288 7.29 -17.81 -2.62
N PRO A 289 8.09 -17.68 -1.55
CA PRO A 289 8.06 -16.51 -0.68
C PRO A 289 8.26 -15.17 -1.42
N GLU A 290 9.09 -15.15 -2.45
CA GLU A 290 9.37 -13.99 -3.31
C GLU A 290 8.19 -13.57 -4.20
N ALA A 291 7.20 -14.46 -4.40
CA ALA A 291 5.96 -14.16 -5.10
C ALA A 291 4.79 -13.90 -4.14
N ASN A 292 5.03 -13.83 -2.82
CA ASN A 292 3.98 -13.50 -1.85
C ASN A 292 3.39 -12.11 -2.12
N SER A 293 2.07 -11.99 -2.05
CA SER A 293 1.38 -10.75 -2.42
C SER A 293 1.44 -9.63 -1.37
N ILE A 294 1.98 -9.89 -0.16
CA ILE A 294 2.01 -8.89 0.92
C ILE A 294 3.07 -7.82 0.66
N PRO A 295 4.39 -8.13 0.51
CA PRO A 295 5.37 -7.06 0.41
C PRO A 295 5.38 -6.39 -0.95
N PRO A 296 5.39 -5.04 -1.02
CA PRO A 296 5.69 -4.33 -2.26
C PRO A 296 7.14 -4.54 -2.68
N THR A 297 7.41 -4.48 -4.00
CA THR A 297 8.72 -4.70 -4.60
C THR A 297 9.09 -3.59 -5.58
N LEU A 298 10.26 -3.72 -6.25
CA LEU A 298 10.62 -2.86 -7.39
C LEU A 298 9.61 -2.99 -8.56
N GLY A 299 8.93 -4.13 -8.69
CA GLY A 299 7.83 -4.29 -9.63
C GLY A 299 6.50 -3.65 -9.19
N GLY A 300 6.48 -2.89 -8.12
CA GLY A 300 5.25 -2.35 -7.52
C GLY A 300 4.59 -3.38 -6.62
N GLY A 301 3.40 -3.83 -6.97
CA GLY A 301 2.60 -4.73 -6.14
C GLY A 301 1.83 -3.96 -5.08
N ASN A 302 1.86 -4.43 -3.85
CA ASN A 302 1.11 -3.91 -2.69
C ASN A 302 1.72 -2.59 -2.16
N ILE A 303 1.62 -1.53 -2.95
CA ILE A 303 2.31 -0.25 -2.70
C ILE A 303 1.54 0.69 -1.76
N ASP A 304 0.22 0.58 -1.72
CA ASP A 304 -0.72 1.28 -0.84
C ASP A 304 -0.52 2.79 -0.76
N ILE A 305 -0.50 3.42 -1.91
CA ILE A 305 -0.44 4.89 -2.00
C ILE A 305 -1.83 5.42 -2.36
N SER A 306 -2.49 6.07 -1.41
CA SER A 306 -3.87 6.58 -1.54
C SER A 306 -4.07 7.59 -2.69
N HIS A 307 -2.99 8.10 -3.27
CA HIS A 307 -2.97 9.00 -4.42
C HIS A 307 -3.10 8.29 -5.78
N LEU A 308 -2.99 6.95 -5.84
CA LEU A 308 -3.01 6.18 -7.10
C LEU A 308 -4.42 5.86 -7.63
N GLY A 309 -5.39 6.68 -7.32
CA GLY A 309 -6.75 6.61 -7.87
C GLY A 309 -6.88 7.17 -9.28
N ALA A 310 -8.12 7.36 -9.74
CA ALA A 310 -8.41 7.89 -11.06
C ALA A 310 -7.74 9.26 -11.31
N GLY A 311 -7.05 9.39 -12.44
CA GLY A 311 -6.27 10.58 -12.83
C GLY A 311 -4.82 10.57 -12.36
N SER A 312 -4.36 9.49 -11.74
CA SER A 312 -2.94 9.27 -11.44
C SER A 312 -2.24 8.52 -12.56
N THR A 313 -0.92 8.62 -12.56
CA THR A 313 -0.01 7.80 -13.37
C THR A 313 0.99 7.12 -12.47
N PHE A 314 1.17 5.81 -12.65
CA PHE A 314 2.16 5.00 -11.95
C PHE A 314 3.18 4.46 -12.96
N TYR A 315 4.45 4.51 -12.63
CA TYR A 315 5.57 4.08 -13.47
C TYR A 315 6.32 2.97 -12.78
N LEU A 316 6.48 1.84 -13.46
CA LEU A 316 7.15 0.66 -12.93
C LEU A 316 8.27 0.19 -13.87
N PRO A 317 9.47 -0.13 -13.33
CA PRO A 317 10.52 -0.75 -14.12
C PRO A 317 10.10 -2.15 -14.57
N VAL A 318 10.30 -2.46 -15.85
CA VAL A 318 9.94 -3.74 -16.45
C VAL A 318 11.07 -4.75 -16.26
N SER A 319 10.76 -5.91 -15.69
CA SER A 319 11.70 -7.01 -15.46
C SER A 319 11.43 -8.23 -16.33
N ALA A 320 10.24 -8.32 -16.96
CA ALA A 320 9.84 -9.44 -17.81
C ALA A 320 9.36 -8.97 -19.18
N GLU A 321 9.51 -9.78 -20.21
CA GLU A 321 8.87 -9.56 -21.51
C GLU A 321 7.36 -9.40 -21.34
N GLY A 322 6.80 -8.37 -21.97
CA GLY A 322 5.38 -8.04 -21.84
C GLY A 322 5.00 -7.38 -20.51
N ALA A 323 5.96 -7.04 -19.65
CA ALA A 323 5.78 -6.45 -18.32
C ALA A 323 4.91 -7.30 -17.37
N LEU A 324 3.88 -8.00 -17.88
CA LEU A 324 2.96 -8.85 -17.12
C LEU A 324 2.24 -8.07 -16.02
N PHE A 325 1.48 -7.06 -16.40
CA PHE A 325 0.74 -6.17 -15.50
C PHE A 325 -0.39 -6.89 -14.77
N TYR A 326 -0.54 -6.61 -13.48
CA TYR A 326 -1.61 -7.14 -12.64
C TYR A 326 -2.14 -6.11 -11.66
N VAL A 327 -3.35 -6.36 -11.15
CA VAL A 327 -3.97 -5.55 -10.09
C VAL A 327 -4.60 -6.46 -9.03
N GLY A 328 -4.70 -5.93 -7.83
CA GLY A 328 -5.37 -6.56 -6.70
C GLY A 328 -5.71 -5.52 -5.66
N ASP A 329 -6.09 -5.98 -4.48
CA ASP A 329 -6.23 -5.17 -3.28
C ASP A 329 -7.02 -3.87 -3.51
N PRO A 330 -8.30 -4.00 -3.87
CA PRO A 330 -9.13 -2.85 -4.25
C PRO A 330 -9.60 -2.08 -3.02
N HIS A 331 -9.15 -0.85 -2.87
CA HIS A 331 -9.46 0.04 -1.75
C HIS A 331 -10.52 1.07 -2.12
N MET A 332 -11.59 1.17 -1.34
CA MET A 332 -12.59 2.24 -1.47
C MET A 332 -12.18 3.52 -0.76
N ALA A 333 -11.40 3.43 0.31
CA ALA A 333 -10.79 4.54 1.03
C ALA A 333 -9.66 4.04 1.92
N MET A 334 -8.61 4.84 2.06
CA MET A 334 -7.49 4.58 2.96
C MET A 334 -6.95 5.91 3.49
N GLY A 335 -6.55 5.95 4.75
CA GLY A 335 -5.67 6.96 5.31
C GLY A 335 -4.22 6.54 5.13
N ASP A 336 -3.32 7.51 4.93
CA ASP A 336 -1.89 7.24 4.85
C ASP A 336 -1.43 6.54 6.13
N GLY A 337 -0.63 5.47 5.96
CA GLY A 337 -0.15 4.60 7.04
C GLY A 337 -0.88 3.27 7.18
N GLU A 338 -2.14 3.14 6.70
CA GLU A 338 -2.93 1.90 6.72
C GLU A 338 -2.90 1.15 8.06
N VAL A 339 -3.03 1.90 9.13
CA VAL A 339 -2.60 1.52 10.49
C VAL A 339 -3.29 0.29 11.09
N ALA A 340 -4.50 -0.07 10.64
CA ALA A 340 -5.25 -1.19 11.20
C ALA A 340 -4.84 -2.57 10.65
N LEU A 341 -4.20 -2.64 9.53
CA LEU A 341 -3.78 -3.75 8.67
C LEU A 341 -4.39 -3.66 7.27
N THR A 342 -5.65 -3.25 7.15
CA THR A 342 -6.30 -3.08 5.85
C THR A 342 -6.82 -1.66 5.70
N ALA A 343 -7.00 -1.21 4.47
CA ALA A 343 -7.81 -0.08 4.11
C ALA A 343 -9.32 -0.40 4.28
N MET A 344 -10.21 0.44 3.79
CA MET A 344 -11.58 0.03 3.52
C MET A 344 -11.60 -0.80 2.24
N GLU A 345 -11.44 -2.11 2.43
CA GLU A 345 -11.45 -3.11 1.38
C GLU A 345 -12.82 -3.20 0.72
N GLY A 346 -12.87 -3.13 -0.58
CA GLY A 346 -14.11 -3.31 -1.32
C GLY A 346 -13.87 -3.39 -2.81
N SER A 347 -14.45 -4.39 -3.45
CA SER A 347 -14.22 -4.73 -4.86
C SER A 347 -14.39 -3.54 -5.81
N LEU A 348 -13.43 -3.37 -6.72
CA LEU A 348 -13.40 -2.28 -7.70
C LEU A 348 -13.37 -2.80 -9.15
N ARG A 349 -13.82 -1.95 -10.06
CA ARG A 349 -13.53 -2.03 -11.49
C ARG A 349 -12.61 -0.90 -11.87
N GLY A 350 -11.39 -1.22 -12.33
CA GLY A 350 -10.41 -0.26 -12.81
C GLY A 350 -10.35 -0.22 -14.33
N THR A 351 -10.08 0.96 -14.89
CA THR A 351 -9.71 1.09 -16.30
C THR A 351 -8.37 1.77 -16.38
N PHE A 352 -7.42 1.11 -17.03
CA PHE A 352 -6.03 1.53 -17.12
C PHE A 352 -5.62 1.70 -18.59
N ARG A 353 -4.81 2.73 -18.88
CA ARG A 353 -4.02 2.78 -20.12
C ARG A 353 -2.62 2.32 -19.81
N LEU A 354 -2.12 1.37 -20.59
CA LEU A 354 -0.80 0.76 -20.42
C LEU A 354 0.11 1.19 -21.57
N THR A 355 1.16 1.97 -21.28
CA THR A 355 2.08 2.50 -22.29
C THR A 355 3.51 2.10 -21.95
N VAL A 356 4.23 1.56 -22.93
CA VAL A 356 5.66 1.21 -22.82
C VAL A 356 6.49 2.47 -23.07
N CYS A 357 7.35 2.83 -22.13
CA CYS A 357 8.31 3.92 -22.27
C CYS A 357 9.72 3.34 -22.41
N LYS A 358 10.35 3.60 -23.56
CA LYS A 358 11.70 3.11 -23.85
C LYS A 358 12.77 4.00 -23.21
N PRO A 359 13.91 3.45 -22.80
CA PRO A 359 15.02 4.27 -22.28
C PRO A 359 15.42 5.39 -23.25
N GLY A 360 15.54 6.60 -22.72
CA GLY A 360 15.92 7.78 -23.51
C GLY A 360 14.81 8.41 -24.34
N SER A 361 13.56 7.91 -24.29
CA SER A 361 12.42 8.54 -24.98
C SER A 361 11.96 9.85 -24.34
N GLY A 362 12.20 10.04 -23.03
CA GLY A 362 11.67 11.18 -22.27
C GLY A 362 10.20 11.00 -21.81
N ASP A 363 9.61 9.80 -22.03
CA ASP A 363 8.19 9.54 -21.74
C ASP A 363 7.93 9.10 -20.29
N ALA A 364 8.98 8.89 -19.51
CA ALA A 364 8.94 8.53 -18.11
C ALA A 364 10.02 9.28 -17.30
N PRO A 365 9.77 9.55 -15.98
CA PRO A 365 10.79 10.08 -15.08
C PRO A 365 12.04 9.18 -15.06
N SER A 366 13.23 9.77 -14.96
CA SER A 366 14.50 9.03 -15.01
C SER A 366 14.60 7.96 -13.92
N VAL A 367 14.09 8.23 -12.72
CA VAL A 367 14.03 7.28 -11.59
C VAL A 367 13.18 6.06 -11.90
N ALA A 368 12.16 6.20 -12.74
CA ALA A 368 11.21 5.13 -13.03
C ALA A 368 11.83 3.90 -13.74
N TYR A 369 13.01 4.05 -14.33
CA TYR A 369 13.75 2.93 -14.96
C TYR A 369 14.43 1.99 -13.94
N SER A 370 14.44 2.37 -12.65
CA SER A 370 15.09 1.57 -11.62
C SER A 370 14.25 1.45 -10.35
N TYR A 371 13.21 2.28 -10.18
CA TYR A 371 12.42 2.32 -8.96
C TYR A 371 10.97 2.77 -9.25
N PRO A 372 9.95 2.25 -8.55
CA PRO A 372 8.59 2.76 -8.67
C PRO A 372 8.50 4.26 -8.45
N PHE A 373 7.75 4.94 -9.32
CA PHE A 373 7.52 6.38 -9.27
C PHE A 373 6.09 6.69 -9.69
N ALA A 374 5.49 7.76 -9.17
CA ALA A 374 4.14 8.10 -9.56
C ALA A 374 3.95 9.60 -9.69
N GLU A 375 2.80 9.98 -10.26
CA GLU A 375 2.38 11.37 -10.33
C GLU A 375 0.86 11.50 -10.36
N THR A 376 0.41 12.67 -9.93
CA THR A 376 -0.97 13.16 -10.16
C THR A 376 -0.93 14.41 -11.03
N ALA A 377 -2.08 15.02 -11.27
CA ALA A 377 -2.15 16.32 -11.96
C ALA A 377 -1.31 17.39 -11.25
N ASP A 378 -1.22 17.32 -9.91
CA ASP A 378 -0.68 18.41 -9.09
C ASP A 378 0.69 18.11 -8.46
N ALA A 379 1.10 16.83 -8.41
CA ALA A 379 2.32 16.42 -7.70
C ALA A 379 3.06 15.27 -8.39
N TRP A 380 4.38 15.26 -8.28
CA TRP A 380 5.21 14.08 -8.46
C TRP A 380 5.36 13.34 -7.14
N ILE A 381 5.42 12.00 -7.23
CA ILE A 381 5.37 11.10 -6.08
C ILE A 381 6.57 10.15 -6.10
N PRO A 382 7.74 10.58 -5.59
CA PRO A 382 8.86 9.69 -5.34
C PRO A 382 8.52 8.70 -4.23
N ILE A 383 8.91 7.45 -4.40
CA ILE A 383 8.57 6.33 -3.51
C ILE A 383 9.85 5.79 -2.88
N GLY A 384 9.76 5.36 -1.62
CA GLY A 384 10.81 4.64 -0.91
C GLY A 384 10.23 3.45 -0.18
N LEU A 385 10.84 2.29 -0.36
CA LEU A 385 10.50 1.03 0.30
C LEU A 385 11.66 0.56 1.16
N SER A 386 11.38 -0.16 2.24
CA SER A 386 12.42 -0.62 3.16
C SER A 386 13.18 -1.86 2.65
N ASP A 387 12.57 -2.74 1.86
CA ASP A 387 13.19 -3.95 1.27
C ASP A 387 12.63 -4.27 -0.13
N PRO A 388 12.81 -3.37 -1.14
CA PRO A 388 12.11 -3.47 -2.42
C PRO A 388 12.62 -4.59 -3.34
N ASP A 389 13.83 -5.07 -3.13
CA ASP A 389 14.44 -6.17 -3.90
C ASP A 389 14.30 -7.53 -3.19
N GLY A 390 13.66 -7.55 -2.01
CA GLY A 390 13.48 -8.76 -1.23
C GLY A 390 14.79 -9.32 -0.65
N SER A 391 15.85 -8.52 -0.56
CA SER A 391 17.17 -8.97 -0.09
C SER A 391 17.17 -9.47 1.37
N VAL A 392 16.19 -9.02 2.16
CA VAL A 392 15.92 -9.51 3.53
C VAL A 392 14.60 -10.30 3.57
N GLY A 393 14.15 -10.86 2.44
CA GLY A 393 12.94 -11.66 2.34
C GLY A 393 11.64 -10.84 2.43
N GLY A 394 11.69 -9.53 2.15
CA GLY A 394 10.55 -8.61 2.28
C GLY A 394 10.13 -8.36 3.73
N LEU A 395 10.99 -8.67 4.71
CA LEU A 395 10.67 -8.61 6.14
C LEU A 395 11.27 -7.40 6.87
N LEU A 396 11.92 -6.48 6.16
CA LEU A 396 12.48 -5.27 6.76
C LEU A 396 11.40 -4.20 6.90
N SER A 397 10.93 -4.01 8.13
CA SER A 397 9.92 -3.01 8.48
C SER A 397 10.60 -1.80 9.15
N ASP A 398 11.39 -1.04 8.37
CA ASP A 398 12.18 0.12 8.83
C ASP A 398 11.78 1.39 8.07
N LEU A 399 11.00 2.25 8.74
CA LEU A 399 10.52 3.51 8.17
C LEU A 399 11.65 4.50 7.86
N ASP A 400 12.75 4.48 8.61
CA ASP A 400 13.91 5.35 8.35
C ASP A 400 14.60 4.95 7.04
N VAL A 401 14.67 3.66 6.73
CA VAL A 401 15.21 3.15 5.46
C VAL A 401 14.30 3.59 4.32
N ALA A 402 12.98 3.37 4.44
CA ALA A 402 12.00 3.78 3.43
C ALA A 402 12.03 5.30 3.20
N MET A 403 12.08 6.10 4.28
CA MET A 403 12.16 7.58 4.18
C MET A 403 13.43 8.03 3.46
N ARG A 404 14.61 7.49 3.82
CA ARG A 404 15.87 7.84 3.15
C ARG A 404 15.83 7.50 1.66
N ARG A 405 15.24 6.36 1.30
CA ARG A 405 15.08 5.96 -0.10
C ARG A 405 14.15 6.90 -0.86
N ALA A 406 13.00 7.27 -0.30
CA ALA A 406 12.09 8.24 -0.90
C ALA A 406 12.77 9.59 -1.15
N VAL A 407 13.56 10.08 -0.19
CA VAL A 407 14.32 11.33 -0.34
C VAL A 407 15.40 11.21 -1.42
N VAL A 408 16.13 10.09 -1.49
CA VAL A 408 17.14 9.88 -2.54
C VAL A 408 16.48 9.87 -3.92
N ASN A 409 15.38 9.14 -4.09
CA ASN A 409 14.64 9.08 -5.36
C ASN A 409 14.07 10.46 -5.75
N ALA A 410 13.61 11.26 -4.77
CA ALA A 410 13.18 12.63 -4.99
C ALA A 410 14.34 13.54 -5.46
N LEU A 411 15.52 13.40 -4.84
CA LEU A 411 16.72 14.17 -5.23
C LEU A 411 17.19 13.79 -6.64
N ASP A 412 17.23 12.52 -6.94
CA ASP A 412 17.66 12.02 -8.26
C ASP A 412 16.71 12.52 -9.36
N PHE A 413 15.39 12.46 -9.11
CA PHE A 413 14.38 13.04 -10.01
C PHE A 413 14.58 14.54 -10.21
N LEU A 414 14.70 15.34 -9.14
CA LEU A 414 14.86 16.78 -9.24
C LEU A 414 16.17 17.17 -9.95
N GLN A 415 17.23 16.40 -9.75
CA GLN A 415 18.52 16.65 -10.38
C GLN A 415 18.51 16.29 -11.86
N HIS A 416 18.03 15.09 -12.23
CA HIS A 416 18.14 14.59 -13.59
C HIS A 416 17.02 15.12 -14.50
N ASP A 417 15.80 15.20 -14.00
CA ASP A 417 14.65 15.59 -14.82
C ASP A 417 14.39 17.10 -14.80
N HIS A 418 14.79 17.82 -13.73
CA HIS A 418 14.61 19.28 -13.58
C HIS A 418 15.90 20.09 -13.53
N GLY A 419 17.07 19.45 -13.54
CA GLY A 419 18.36 20.12 -13.57
C GLY A 419 18.73 20.89 -12.31
N LEU A 420 18.08 20.63 -11.16
CA LEU A 420 18.37 21.29 -9.91
C LEU A 420 19.73 20.83 -9.36
N ASP A 421 20.49 21.78 -8.79
CA ASP A 421 21.63 21.41 -7.95
C ASP A 421 21.17 20.57 -6.76
N ARG A 422 21.91 19.51 -6.42
CA ARG A 422 21.51 18.55 -5.40
C ARG A 422 21.31 19.17 -4.01
N ALA A 423 22.14 20.19 -3.63
CA ALA A 423 22.01 20.86 -2.35
C ALA A 423 20.77 21.77 -2.33
N ILE A 424 20.46 22.43 -3.44
CA ILE A 424 19.23 23.22 -3.61
C ILE A 424 18.01 22.30 -3.56
N ALA A 425 18.03 21.18 -4.30
CA ALA A 425 16.96 20.19 -4.30
C ALA A 425 16.71 19.65 -2.87
N TYR A 426 17.77 19.35 -2.13
CA TYR A 426 17.63 18.83 -0.75
C TYR A 426 17.03 19.88 0.20
N ALA A 427 17.48 21.14 0.10
CA ALA A 427 16.91 22.24 0.86
C ALA A 427 15.43 22.49 0.51
N TYR A 428 15.08 22.41 -0.78
CA TYR A 428 13.70 22.53 -1.26
C TYR A 428 12.81 21.41 -0.69
N LEU A 429 13.25 20.14 -0.77
CA LEU A 429 12.50 19.02 -0.21
C LEU A 429 12.19 19.21 1.28
N SER A 430 13.17 19.74 2.05
CA SER A 430 12.98 20.01 3.47
C SER A 430 12.02 21.17 3.75
N ALA A 431 11.97 22.16 2.87
CA ALA A 431 11.20 23.39 3.09
C ALA A 431 9.76 23.30 2.56
N ALA A 432 9.51 22.47 1.54
CA ALA A 432 8.29 22.59 0.75
C ALA A 432 7.68 21.27 0.25
N ALA A 433 8.39 20.14 0.27
CA ALA A 433 7.81 18.86 -0.08
C ALA A 433 7.30 18.11 1.16
N ASP A 434 6.14 17.44 1.03
CA ASP A 434 5.61 16.61 2.07
C ASP A 434 6.03 15.14 1.86
N PHE A 435 6.28 14.41 2.94
CA PHE A 435 6.50 12.96 2.93
C PHE A 435 5.53 12.30 3.88
N ALA A 436 4.85 11.26 3.42
CA ALA A 436 3.87 10.50 4.17
C ALA A 436 4.24 9.01 4.20
N ILE A 437 3.86 8.33 5.26
CA ILE A 437 3.94 6.88 5.34
C ILE A 437 2.83 6.32 4.45
N SER A 438 3.16 5.48 3.46
CA SER A 438 2.17 4.83 2.61
C SER A 438 1.41 3.78 3.42
N GLN A 439 2.13 2.81 3.95
CA GLN A 439 1.64 1.76 4.84
C GLN A 439 2.75 1.30 5.81
N VAL A 440 2.36 0.71 6.94
CA VAL A 440 3.26 0.17 7.99
C VAL A 440 3.00 -1.30 8.29
N VAL A 441 2.26 -2.02 7.44
CA VAL A 441 1.66 -3.32 7.74
C VAL A 441 2.08 -4.45 6.80
N ASP A 442 2.79 -4.16 5.70
CA ASP A 442 3.05 -5.12 4.63
C ASP A 442 4.48 -5.70 4.63
N ARG A 443 5.05 -5.91 5.79
CA ARG A 443 6.42 -6.43 5.97
C ARG A 443 7.46 -5.43 5.45
N THR A 444 7.53 -5.19 4.13
CA THR A 444 8.26 -4.07 3.53
C THR A 444 7.39 -2.82 3.64
N VAL A 445 7.80 -1.85 4.45
CA VAL A 445 7.06 -0.60 4.65
C VAL A 445 7.40 0.44 3.61
N GLY A 446 6.45 1.36 3.35
CA GLY A 446 6.54 2.38 2.30
C GLY A 446 6.43 3.82 2.81
N VAL A 447 7.19 4.71 2.17
CA VAL A 447 7.09 6.17 2.30
C VAL A 447 6.97 6.76 0.89
N HIS A 448 6.07 7.72 0.71
CA HIS A 448 6.00 8.49 -0.53
C HIS A 448 6.13 9.99 -0.27
N GLY A 449 6.73 10.69 -1.23
CA GLY A 449 6.82 12.15 -1.23
C GLY A 449 5.73 12.78 -2.09
N LEU A 450 5.43 14.05 -1.82
CA LEU A 450 4.56 14.89 -2.63
C LEU A 450 5.33 16.16 -3.01
N ILE A 451 5.86 16.21 -4.23
CA ILE A 451 6.55 17.35 -4.81
C ILE A 451 5.55 18.10 -5.69
N ARG A 452 5.17 19.32 -5.32
CA ARG A 452 4.15 20.06 -6.07
C ARG A 452 4.70 20.51 -7.42
N LYS A 453 3.96 20.19 -8.49
CA LYS A 453 4.32 20.60 -9.87
C LYS A 453 4.37 22.12 -10.04
N SER A 454 3.54 22.84 -9.31
CA SER A 454 3.51 24.31 -9.33
C SER A 454 4.79 24.99 -8.81
N ASP A 455 5.62 24.27 -8.07
CA ASP A 455 6.82 24.84 -7.47
C ASP A 455 8.02 24.83 -8.43
N LEU A 456 7.93 24.08 -9.53
CA LEU A 456 9.00 23.85 -10.50
C LEU A 456 8.62 24.31 -11.93
N GLY A 457 7.78 25.32 -12.05
CA GLY A 457 7.21 25.85 -13.28
C GLY A 457 8.14 26.44 -14.31
#